data_2477aef21a52683b68945d408621542a
#
_entry.id   2477aef21a52683b68945d408621542a
#
_cell.length_a   1.000
_cell.length_b   1.000
_cell.length_c   1.000
_cell.angle_alpha   90.00
_cell.angle_beta   90.00
_cell.angle_gamma   90.00
#
_symmetry.space_group_name_H-M   'P 1'
#
loop_
_entity.id
_entity.type
_entity.pdbx_description
1 polymer ?
#
loop_
_entity_poly.entity_id
_entity_poly.type
_entity_poly.pdbx_seq_one_letter_code
_entity_poly.pdbx_strand_id
1 'polypeptide(L)'
;MMKHSLVQSLSVGFLIATTSLFVRAEDPPSRPPGESREMHLQNLKQLTFGGQNAEAYFSFDGTRLIFQSTRPPFACDQIFSMNVDGSDVKLLNSGKGRTTCGFFFPDGKRFIYASTHLAGDACPPAPDRSRGYVWPIYAAYEIFSAGIGGAKLSRLTKSPGYDAEGTISPDGKKITFTSIRSGDLDIYTMNADGSGTQRLTFEKGYDGGPFFSWDGKTIVYRAYHPKSKQELKEYDSLLAQKLIKPTRAEIFMMSPNGSNKRQITSNGAANWAPFLHPNNRHIIFSSNLHDPQRSSFSLYLINVDGSGLERITQGARFDSFPMFSRDGKKLVFASTRNAKEPREFNIFIADWVR
;
A
#
# COMPACT_ATOMS: atom_id res chain seq x y z
N MET A 1 -51.96 59.95 -67.16
CA MET A 1 -50.52 60.26 -67.01
C MET A 1 -50.00 59.51 -65.78
N MET A 2 -49.54 58.29 -65.91
CA MET A 2 -48.96 57.52 -64.84
C MET A 2 -47.69 56.84 -65.35
N LYS A 3 -46.55 57.19 -64.76
CA LYS A 3 -45.23 56.55 -65.01
C LYS A 3 -45.07 55.32 -64.22
N HIS A 4 -44.84 54.17 -64.86
CA HIS A 4 -44.46 52.95 -64.25
C HIS A 4 -42.95 52.97 -63.97
N SER A 5 -42.57 52.64 -62.72
CA SER A 5 -41.19 52.43 -62.31
C SER A 5 -40.99 50.94 -62.06
N LEU A 6 -40.06 50.31 -62.79
CA LEU A 6 -39.62 48.97 -62.63
C LEU A 6 -38.62 48.92 -61.42
N VAL A 7 -38.90 48.04 -60.52
CA VAL A 7 -37.92 47.67 -59.44
C VAL A 7 -37.33 46.32 -59.80
N GLN A 8 -36.03 46.31 -60.09
CA GLN A 8 -35.22 45.08 -60.26
C GLN A 8 -34.79 44.61 -58.87
N SER A 9 -35.16 43.38 -58.51
CA SER A 9 -34.67 42.73 -57.31
C SER A 9 -33.35 42.02 -57.60
N LEU A 10 -32.26 42.45 -56.96
CA LEU A 10 -30.99 41.73 -56.90
C LEU A 10 -31.06 40.69 -55.79
N SER A 11 -30.97 39.43 -56.13
CA SER A 11 -30.78 38.31 -55.19
C SER A 11 -29.29 38.15 -54.89
N VAL A 12 -28.88 38.51 -53.67
CA VAL A 12 -27.51 38.23 -53.16
C VAL A 12 -27.54 36.87 -52.50
N GLY A 13 -26.94 35.87 -53.15
CA GLY A 13 -26.73 34.55 -52.56
C GLY A 13 -25.57 34.63 -51.54
N PHE A 14 -25.89 34.36 -50.26
CA PHE A 14 -24.90 34.17 -49.21
C PHE A 14 -24.42 32.69 -49.24
N LEU A 15 -23.16 32.50 -49.67
CA LEU A 15 -22.44 31.23 -49.50
C LEU A 15 -21.96 31.16 -48.06
N ILE A 16 -22.57 30.35 -47.24
CA ILE A 16 -22.06 30.02 -45.89
C ILE A 16 -21.00 28.95 -46.04
N ALA A 17 -19.72 29.33 -45.98
CA ALA A 17 -18.62 28.39 -45.85
C ALA A 17 -18.52 27.92 -44.42
N THR A 18 -18.97 26.68 -44.16
CA THR A 18 -18.77 26.01 -42.88
C THR A 18 -17.30 25.54 -42.78
N THR A 19 -16.46 26.34 -42.15
CA THR A 19 -15.12 25.91 -41.70
C THR A 19 -15.28 25.00 -40.48
N SER A 20 -15.16 23.70 -40.71
CA SER A 20 -15.01 22.72 -39.61
C SER A 20 -13.67 22.96 -38.91
N LEU A 21 -13.70 23.60 -37.76
CA LEU A 21 -12.57 23.64 -36.84
C LEU A 21 -12.33 22.18 -36.32
N PHE A 22 -11.38 21.51 -36.96
CA PHE A 22 -10.78 20.33 -36.29
C PHE A 22 -9.99 20.85 -35.10
N VAL A 23 -10.55 20.70 -33.89
CA VAL A 23 -9.80 20.81 -32.64
C VAL A 23 -8.82 19.63 -32.65
N ARG A 24 -7.57 19.91 -33.02
CA ARG A 24 -6.47 18.98 -32.82
C ARG A 24 -6.36 18.76 -31.30
N ALA A 25 -6.57 17.52 -30.82
CA ALA A 25 -6.21 17.16 -29.47
C ALA A 25 -4.71 17.51 -29.32
N GLU A 26 -4.40 18.39 -28.38
CA GLU A 26 -3.01 18.67 -28.03
C GLU A 26 -2.39 17.35 -27.54
N ASP A 27 -1.30 16.94 -28.14
CA ASP A 27 -0.47 15.85 -27.67
C ASP A 27 -0.09 16.15 -26.21
N PRO A 28 -0.13 15.18 -25.30
CA PRO A 28 0.31 15.38 -23.93
C PRO A 28 1.75 15.91 -23.95
N PRO A 29 2.11 16.86 -23.05
CA PRO A 29 3.41 17.50 -23.05
C PRO A 29 4.52 16.44 -23.10
N SER A 30 5.43 16.58 -24.09
CA SER A 30 6.58 15.70 -24.25
C SER A 30 7.42 15.71 -22.98
N ARG A 31 7.61 14.53 -22.37
CA ARG A 31 8.50 14.35 -21.20
C ARG A 31 9.92 14.81 -21.53
N PRO A 32 10.65 15.36 -20.52
CA PRO A 32 12.05 15.74 -20.73
C PRO A 32 12.89 14.56 -21.22
N PRO A 33 13.88 14.81 -22.11
CA PRO A 33 14.79 13.76 -22.58
C PRO A 33 15.59 13.19 -21.41
N GLY A 34 15.47 11.87 -21.14
CA GLY A 34 16.20 11.16 -20.08
C GLY A 34 15.36 10.45 -19.04
N GLU A 35 14.04 10.60 -19.01
CA GLU A 35 13.18 9.77 -18.18
C GLU A 35 13.06 8.36 -18.76
N SER A 36 13.63 7.38 -18.05
CA SER A 36 13.46 5.98 -18.44
C SER A 36 11.99 5.58 -18.33
N ARG A 37 11.53 4.88 -19.35
CA ARG A 37 10.14 4.41 -19.46
C ARG A 37 9.90 3.34 -18.39
N GLU A 38 8.85 3.48 -17.57
CA GLU A 38 8.38 2.44 -16.66
C GLU A 38 7.74 1.30 -17.48
N MET A 39 8.58 0.46 -18.09
CA MET A 39 8.20 -0.49 -19.14
C MET A 39 7.18 -1.53 -18.71
N HIS A 40 7.15 -1.81 -17.40
CA HIS A 40 6.22 -2.79 -16.82
C HIS A 40 4.83 -2.21 -16.51
N LEU A 41 4.65 -0.88 -16.57
CA LEU A 41 3.40 -0.22 -16.19
C LEU A 41 2.71 0.36 -17.44
N GLN A 42 1.55 -0.18 -17.77
CA GLN A 42 0.69 0.37 -18.82
C GLN A 42 -0.64 0.83 -18.22
N ASN A 43 -1.31 1.76 -18.90
CA ASN A 43 -2.62 2.28 -18.50
C ASN A 43 -2.66 2.76 -17.04
N LEU A 44 -1.56 3.40 -16.58
CA LEU A 44 -1.44 3.90 -15.21
C LEU A 44 -2.56 4.89 -14.90
N LYS A 45 -3.35 4.59 -13.88
CA LYS A 45 -4.49 5.40 -13.45
C LYS A 45 -4.39 5.75 -11.97
N GLN A 46 -4.63 7.02 -11.64
CA GLN A 46 -4.80 7.50 -10.26
C GLN A 46 -6.23 7.22 -9.79
N LEU A 47 -6.39 6.60 -8.61
CA LEU A 47 -7.69 6.22 -8.06
C LEU A 47 -8.16 7.11 -6.92
N THR A 48 -7.24 7.76 -6.19
CA THR A 48 -7.57 8.68 -5.08
C THR A 48 -6.95 10.04 -5.32
N PHE A 49 -7.54 11.07 -4.71
CA PHE A 49 -7.14 12.47 -4.91
C PHE A 49 -7.16 13.19 -3.58
N GLY A 50 -6.02 13.74 -3.16
CA GLY A 50 -5.85 14.43 -1.88
C GLY A 50 -5.77 13.49 -0.68
N GLY A 51 -5.19 13.99 0.43
CA GLY A 51 -4.98 13.23 1.66
C GLY A 51 -3.76 12.29 1.60
N GLN A 52 -3.70 11.35 2.55
CA GLN A 52 -2.65 10.34 2.62
C GLN A 52 -3.31 8.98 2.45
N ASN A 53 -3.13 8.36 1.28
CA ASN A 53 -3.78 7.10 0.91
C ASN A 53 -2.71 6.03 0.69
N ALA A 54 -2.73 4.95 1.46
CA ALA A 54 -1.71 3.91 1.44
C ALA A 54 -2.29 2.51 1.62
N GLU A 55 -1.44 1.51 1.44
CA GLU A 55 -1.75 0.11 1.73
C GLU A 55 -3.04 -0.35 1.05
N ALA A 56 -3.13 -0.11 -0.27
CA ALA A 56 -4.24 -0.58 -1.07
C ALA A 56 -4.01 -2.03 -1.50
N TYR A 57 -4.95 -2.90 -1.13
CA TYR A 57 -4.86 -4.33 -1.37
C TYR A 57 -6.10 -4.86 -2.06
N PHE A 58 -5.92 -5.74 -3.06
CA PHE A 58 -7.02 -6.34 -3.79
C PHE A 58 -7.87 -7.27 -2.93
N SER A 59 -9.18 -7.27 -3.18
CA SER A 59 -10.05 -8.40 -2.80
C SER A 59 -9.65 -9.66 -3.58
N PHE A 60 -9.99 -10.82 -3.04
CA PHE A 60 -9.61 -12.10 -3.67
C PHE A 60 -10.24 -12.36 -5.03
N ASP A 61 -11.40 -11.73 -5.30
CA ASP A 61 -12.07 -11.74 -6.61
C ASP A 61 -11.54 -10.64 -7.57
N GLY A 62 -10.65 -9.76 -7.07
CA GLY A 62 -10.03 -8.70 -7.85
C GLY A 62 -10.95 -7.53 -8.19
N THR A 63 -12.17 -7.45 -7.61
CA THR A 63 -13.15 -6.41 -7.95
C THR A 63 -13.06 -5.16 -7.10
N ARG A 64 -12.45 -5.25 -5.91
CA ARG A 64 -12.35 -4.16 -4.94
C ARG A 64 -10.93 -3.99 -4.42
N LEU A 65 -10.68 -2.79 -3.88
CA LEU A 65 -9.50 -2.46 -3.09
C LEU A 65 -9.94 -2.08 -1.68
N ILE A 66 -9.17 -2.53 -0.67
CA ILE A 66 -9.21 -2.01 0.70
C ILE A 66 -7.95 -1.17 0.91
N PHE A 67 -8.06 -0.03 1.56
CA PHE A 67 -6.92 0.86 1.79
C PHE A 67 -7.08 1.69 3.04
N GLN A 68 -5.99 2.20 3.58
CA GLN A 68 -6.02 3.18 4.65
C GLN A 68 -5.90 4.60 4.11
N SER A 69 -6.57 5.54 4.76
CA SER A 69 -6.55 6.93 4.36
C SER A 69 -6.72 7.88 5.54
N THR A 70 -5.85 8.90 5.59
CA THR A 70 -6.07 10.11 6.38
C THR A 70 -6.67 11.18 5.47
N ARG A 71 -7.96 11.45 5.64
CA ARG A 71 -8.73 12.46 4.89
C ARG A 71 -9.82 13.07 5.75
N PRO A 72 -10.25 14.32 5.50
CA PRO A 72 -11.39 14.92 6.24
C PRO A 72 -12.61 14.01 6.23
N PRO A 73 -13.35 13.91 7.37
CA PRO A 73 -13.13 14.66 8.63
C PRO A 73 -12.11 14.00 9.58
N PHE A 74 -11.41 12.93 9.19
CA PHE A 74 -10.55 12.14 10.07
C PHE A 74 -9.15 12.75 10.19
N ALA A 75 -8.63 12.80 11.41
CA ALA A 75 -7.30 13.32 11.73
C ALA A 75 -6.19 12.25 11.63
N CYS A 76 -6.55 10.98 11.50
CA CYS A 76 -5.62 9.86 11.31
C CYS A 76 -6.26 8.78 10.44
N ASP A 77 -5.44 7.79 10.07
CA ASP A 77 -5.83 6.75 9.13
C ASP A 77 -7.09 6.01 9.57
N GLN A 78 -7.99 5.83 8.61
CA GLN A 78 -9.17 5.00 8.68
C GLN A 78 -9.16 4.02 7.51
N ILE A 79 -9.88 2.90 7.63
CA ILE A 79 -9.96 1.88 6.59
C ILE A 79 -11.14 2.15 5.67
N PHE A 80 -10.83 2.22 4.39
CA PHE A 80 -11.79 2.42 3.31
C PHE A 80 -11.76 1.25 2.33
N SER A 81 -12.81 1.12 1.55
CA SER A 81 -12.81 0.30 0.34
C SER A 81 -13.32 1.09 -0.85
N MET A 82 -12.94 0.66 -2.05
CA MET A 82 -13.42 1.19 -3.32
C MET A 82 -13.46 0.07 -4.37
N ASN A 83 -14.15 0.28 -5.48
CA ASN A 83 -14.01 -0.55 -6.66
C ASN A 83 -12.61 -0.36 -7.28
N VAL A 84 -12.12 -1.33 -8.06
CA VAL A 84 -10.81 -1.24 -8.72
C VAL A 84 -10.69 -0.11 -9.74
N ASP A 85 -11.81 0.48 -10.15
CA ASP A 85 -11.85 1.67 -11.01
C ASP A 85 -11.78 2.99 -10.23
N GLY A 86 -11.74 2.94 -8.89
CA GLY A 86 -11.72 4.09 -7.97
C GLY A 86 -13.11 4.58 -7.53
N SER A 87 -14.19 3.99 -8.03
CA SER A 87 -15.57 4.34 -7.65
C SER A 87 -15.99 3.69 -6.32
N ASP A 88 -17.14 4.09 -5.79
CA ASP A 88 -17.79 3.52 -4.61
C ASP A 88 -16.90 3.48 -3.35
N VAL A 89 -16.25 4.62 -3.06
CA VAL A 89 -15.38 4.77 -1.85
C VAL A 89 -16.25 4.75 -0.60
N LYS A 90 -15.98 3.81 0.30
CA LYS A 90 -16.74 3.62 1.56
C LYS A 90 -15.81 3.46 2.75
N LEU A 91 -16.14 4.13 3.87
CA LEU A 91 -15.54 3.87 5.17
C LEU A 91 -16.00 2.49 5.67
N LEU A 92 -15.06 1.65 6.13
CA LEU A 92 -15.35 0.29 6.59
C LEU A 92 -15.35 0.13 8.12
N ASN A 93 -14.64 0.98 8.84
CA ASN A 93 -14.54 0.95 10.30
C ASN A 93 -15.36 2.07 10.98
N SER A 94 -15.29 2.16 12.30
CA SER A 94 -16.10 3.11 13.09
C SER A 94 -15.70 4.58 12.94
N GLY A 95 -14.57 4.89 12.31
CA GLY A 95 -14.01 6.23 12.29
C GLY A 95 -13.34 6.68 13.59
N LYS A 96 -13.21 5.77 14.58
CA LYS A 96 -12.65 6.02 15.91
C LYS A 96 -11.23 5.48 16.03
N GLY A 97 -10.39 6.18 16.82
CA GLY A 97 -8.99 5.86 16.99
C GLY A 97 -8.21 5.94 15.66
N ARG A 98 -7.04 5.35 15.62
CA ARG A 98 -6.26 5.14 14.40
C ARG A 98 -6.41 3.70 13.93
N THR A 99 -6.58 3.50 12.64
CA THR A 99 -6.65 2.17 12.05
C THR A 99 -5.57 2.00 10.97
N THR A 100 -5.14 0.77 10.71
CA THR A 100 -4.12 0.46 9.69
C THR A 100 -4.27 -0.97 9.17
N CYS A 101 -3.60 -1.28 8.04
CA CYS A 101 -3.41 -2.62 7.52
C CYS A 101 -4.73 -3.39 7.34
N GLY A 102 -5.67 -2.81 6.60
CA GLY A 102 -6.91 -3.48 6.24
C GLY A 102 -6.66 -4.60 5.22
N PHE A 103 -7.31 -5.77 5.38
CA PHE A 103 -7.20 -6.87 4.42
C PHE A 103 -8.52 -7.64 4.31
N PHE A 104 -8.95 -7.96 3.08
CA PHE A 104 -10.19 -8.72 2.87
C PHE A 104 -10.03 -10.21 3.19
N PHE A 105 -11.11 -10.84 3.66
CA PHE A 105 -11.23 -12.30 3.62
C PHE A 105 -11.58 -12.79 2.20
N PRO A 106 -11.22 -14.06 1.88
CA PRO A 106 -11.57 -14.66 0.58
C PRO A 106 -13.07 -14.74 0.31
N ASP A 107 -13.88 -14.72 1.36
CA ASP A 107 -15.36 -14.74 1.24
C ASP A 107 -15.95 -13.45 0.66
N GLY A 108 -15.13 -12.38 0.53
CA GLY A 108 -15.58 -11.07 0.04
C GLY A 108 -16.61 -10.36 0.94
N LYS A 109 -16.89 -10.91 2.13
CA LYS A 109 -17.91 -10.41 3.07
C LYS A 109 -17.34 -9.81 4.33
N ARG A 110 -16.09 -10.17 4.67
CA ARG A 110 -15.39 -9.74 5.88
C ARG A 110 -14.03 -9.15 5.54
N PHE A 111 -13.51 -8.38 6.49
CA PHE A 111 -12.13 -7.86 6.45
C PHE A 111 -11.54 -7.87 7.85
N ILE A 112 -10.21 -7.81 7.92
CA ILE A 112 -9.46 -7.53 9.16
C ILE A 112 -8.82 -6.15 9.06
N TYR A 113 -8.50 -5.59 10.22
CA TYR A 113 -7.73 -4.36 10.35
C TYR A 113 -7.17 -4.24 11.77
N ALA A 114 -6.08 -3.49 11.92
CA ALA A 114 -5.59 -3.12 13.24
C ALA A 114 -6.16 -1.76 13.67
N SER A 115 -6.49 -1.61 14.96
CA SER A 115 -7.11 -0.39 15.47
C SER A 115 -6.77 -0.12 16.93
N THR A 116 -6.69 1.18 17.27
CA THR A 116 -6.49 1.68 18.64
C THR A 116 -7.80 2.10 19.33
N HIS A 117 -8.96 1.90 18.71
CA HIS A 117 -10.24 2.46 19.17
C HIS A 117 -10.68 2.01 20.59
N LEU A 118 -10.17 0.88 21.07
CA LEU A 118 -10.43 0.46 22.45
C LEU A 118 -9.72 1.31 23.51
N ALA A 119 -8.68 2.04 23.13
CA ALA A 119 -8.00 2.99 24.01
C ALA A 119 -8.61 4.40 23.99
N GLY A 120 -9.56 4.63 23.09
CA GLY A 120 -10.28 5.90 22.94
C GLY A 120 -10.60 6.26 21.50
N ASP A 121 -11.49 7.24 21.34
CA ASP A 121 -11.97 7.69 20.02
C ASP A 121 -10.95 8.58 19.31
N ALA A 122 -10.05 9.23 20.05
CA ALA A 122 -9.07 10.17 19.51
C ALA A 122 -7.90 9.45 18.81
N CYS A 123 -7.27 10.14 17.87
CA CYS A 123 -6.02 9.68 17.27
C CYS A 123 -4.92 9.62 18.33
N PRO A 124 -4.11 8.55 18.39
CA PRO A 124 -2.96 8.51 19.29
C PRO A 124 -1.96 9.64 18.91
N PRO A 125 -1.17 10.14 19.87
CA PRO A 125 -0.21 11.20 19.62
C PRO A 125 0.82 10.80 18.57
N ALA A 126 1.26 11.77 17.76
CA ALA A 126 2.35 11.54 16.83
C ALA A 126 3.66 11.21 17.58
N PRO A 127 4.54 10.36 17.02
CA PRO A 127 5.80 10.05 17.65
C PRO A 127 6.74 11.26 17.68
N ASP A 128 7.60 11.31 18.69
CA ASP A 128 8.74 12.21 18.67
C ASP A 128 9.71 11.83 17.55
N ARG A 129 9.96 12.76 16.64
CA ARG A 129 10.88 12.59 15.49
C ARG A 129 12.24 13.27 15.67
N SER A 130 12.57 13.74 16.87
CA SER A 130 13.88 14.34 17.16
C SER A 130 15.05 13.40 16.84
N ARG A 131 14.81 12.07 16.87
CA ARG A 131 15.77 11.02 16.52
C ARG A 131 15.72 10.59 15.04
N GLY A 132 15.02 11.35 14.18
CA GLY A 132 14.85 11.06 12.75
C GLY A 132 13.55 10.34 12.43
N TYR A 133 13.53 9.62 11.30
CA TYR A 133 12.35 8.89 10.86
C TYR A 133 12.15 7.61 11.67
N VAL A 134 11.07 7.57 12.43
CA VAL A 134 10.69 6.45 13.30
C VAL A 134 9.21 6.10 13.13
N TRP A 135 8.87 4.85 13.37
CA TRP A 135 7.50 4.35 13.46
C TRP A 135 7.11 4.11 14.92
N PRO A 136 5.93 4.59 15.34
CA PRO A 136 5.41 4.31 16.68
C PRO A 136 4.84 2.89 16.76
N ILE A 137 5.14 2.22 17.86
CA ILE A 137 4.57 0.93 18.24
C ILE A 137 3.49 1.21 19.29
N TYR A 138 2.31 1.64 18.81
CA TYR A 138 1.20 1.94 19.73
C TYR A 138 0.70 0.66 20.39
N ALA A 139 0.88 0.57 21.72
CA ALA A 139 0.50 -0.60 22.50
C ALA A 139 -1.01 -0.88 22.51
N ALA A 140 -1.81 0.07 22.03
CA ALA A 140 -3.26 -0.07 21.91
C ALA A 140 -3.72 -0.71 20.60
N TYR A 141 -2.81 -0.99 19.65
CA TYR A 141 -3.20 -1.68 18.44
C TYR A 141 -3.57 -3.13 18.72
N GLU A 142 -4.77 -3.48 18.29
CA GLU A 142 -5.32 -4.82 18.28
C GLU A 142 -5.88 -5.14 16.90
N ILE A 143 -5.92 -6.41 16.54
CA ILE A 143 -6.50 -6.86 15.28
C ILE A 143 -7.98 -7.19 15.50
N PHE A 144 -8.81 -6.68 14.60
CA PHE A 144 -10.25 -6.90 14.56
C PHE A 144 -10.65 -7.52 13.23
N SER A 145 -11.73 -8.28 13.23
CA SER A 145 -12.48 -8.62 12.02
C SER A 145 -13.86 -7.99 12.07
N ALA A 146 -14.36 -7.58 10.90
CA ALA A 146 -15.70 -7.03 10.74
C ALA A 146 -16.30 -7.46 9.40
N GLY A 147 -17.62 -7.46 9.32
CA GLY A 147 -18.35 -7.58 8.05
C GLY A 147 -18.30 -6.27 7.26
N ILE A 148 -18.30 -6.35 5.94
CA ILE A 148 -18.49 -5.18 5.07
C ILE A 148 -19.83 -4.56 5.41
N GLY A 149 -19.84 -3.26 5.78
CA GLY A 149 -21.01 -2.58 6.34
C GLY A 149 -21.05 -2.52 7.87
N GLY A 150 -19.96 -2.90 8.56
CA GLY A 150 -19.80 -2.71 10.02
C GLY A 150 -20.45 -3.80 10.89
N ALA A 151 -21.04 -4.83 10.30
CA ALA A 151 -21.64 -5.92 11.05
C ALA A 151 -20.59 -6.86 11.68
N LYS A 152 -20.94 -7.48 12.82
CA LYS A 152 -20.14 -8.57 13.46
C LYS A 152 -18.69 -8.19 13.75
N LEU A 153 -18.47 -7.04 14.40
CA LEU A 153 -17.15 -6.68 14.91
C LEU A 153 -16.66 -7.70 15.93
N SER A 154 -15.48 -8.28 15.73
CA SER A 154 -14.82 -9.22 16.64
C SER A 154 -13.39 -8.80 16.88
N ARG A 155 -12.96 -8.72 18.12
CA ARG A 155 -11.56 -8.54 18.53
C ARG A 155 -10.85 -9.89 18.45
N LEU A 156 -9.81 -10.00 17.64
CA LEU A 156 -9.06 -11.23 17.41
C LEU A 156 -7.83 -11.36 18.31
N THR A 157 -7.19 -10.24 18.66
CA THR A 157 -6.05 -10.21 19.56
C THR A 157 -6.40 -9.53 20.88
N LYS A 158 -5.79 -10.00 21.98
CA LYS A 158 -6.03 -9.50 23.34
C LYS A 158 -4.75 -9.45 24.17
N SER A 159 -3.59 -9.62 23.54
CA SER A 159 -2.29 -9.56 24.23
C SER A 159 -1.94 -8.12 24.57
N PRO A 160 -1.27 -7.85 25.70
CA PRO A 160 -0.71 -6.54 25.94
C PRO A 160 0.31 -6.18 24.88
N GLY A 161 0.21 -4.97 24.34
CA GLY A 161 1.17 -4.41 23.37
C GLY A 161 0.61 -4.34 21.95
N TYR A 162 1.53 -4.21 21.00
CA TYR A 162 1.24 -3.98 19.59
C TYR A 162 0.90 -5.29 18.88
N ASP A 163 -0.29 -5.37 18.30
CA ASP A 163 -0.71 -6.40 17.36
C ASP A 163 -1.25 -5.71 16.08
N ALA A 164 -0.54 -5.80 14.95
CA ALA A 164 -0.92 -5.15 13.71
C ALA A 164 -0.33 -5.84 12.47
N GLU A 165 -0.44 -5.19 11.30
CA GLU A 165 0.09 -5.67 10.02
C GLU A 165 -0.46 -7.04 9.62
N GLY A 166 -1.75 -7.28 9.91
CA GLY A 166 -2.40 -8.55 9.67
C GLY A 166 -2.75 -8.78 8.20
N THR A 167 -2.44 -9.98 7.67
CA THR A 167 -2.90 -10.46 6.37
C THR A 167 -3.48 -11.86 6.46
N ILE A 168 -4.32 -12.24 5.49
CA ILE A 168 -5.12 -13.47 5.53
C ILE A 168 -4.59 -14.46 4.48
N SER A 169 -4.50 -15.74 4.84
CA SER A 169 -4.17 -16.81 3.91
C SER A 169 -5.26 -16.96 2.82
N PRO A 170 -4.90 -17.39 1.60
CA PRO A 170 -5.84 -17.52 0.48
C PRO A 170 -7.00 -18.48 0.72
N ASP A 171 -6.86 -19.43 1.65
CA ASP A 171 -7.92 -20.34 2.08
C ASP A 171 -8.83 -19.75 3.18
N GLY A 172 -8.50 -18.54 3.67
CA GLY A 172 -9.24 -17.83 4.71
C GLY A 172 -9.12 -18.40 6.12
N LYS A 173 -8.21 -19.36 6.36
CA LYS A 173 -8.13 -20.07 7.63
C LYS A 173 -7.11 -19.50 8.61
N LYS A 174 -6.08 -18.82 8.10
CA LYS A 174 -4.99 -18.26 8.89
C LYS A 174 -4.83 -16.76 8.68
N ILE A 175 -4.39 -16.10 9.75
CA ILE A 175 -3.95 -14.71 9.74
C ILE A 175 -2.49 -14.71 10.16
N THR A 176 -1.61 -14.04 9.42
CA THR A 176 -0.25 -13.73 9.86
C THR A 176 -0.18 -12.25 10.22
N PHE A 177 0.61 -11.91 11.24
CA PHE A 177 0.64 -10.54 11.79
C PHE A 177 1.92 -10.28 12.56
N THR A 178 2.21 -9.01 12.83
CA THR A 178 3.32 -8.56 13.67
C THR A 178 2.83 -8.33 15.10
N SER A 179 3.58 -8.82 16.09
CA SER A 179 3.26 -8.68 17.51
C SER A 179 4.49 -8.47 18.38
N ILE A 180 4.32 -7.68 19.47
CA ILE A 180 5.37 -7.46 20.47
C ILE A 180 5.22 -8.35 21.72
N ARG A 181 4.31 -9.30 21.71
CA ARG A 181 3.97 -10.14 22.88
C ARG A 181 5.12 -10.95 23.48
N SER A 182 6.18 -11.21 22.68
CA SER A 182 7.42 -11.87 23.14
C SER A 182 8.42 -10.91 23.79
N GLY A 183 8.13 -9.61 23.82
CA GLY A 183 9.07 -8.54 24.20
C GLY A 183 9.90 -8.02 23.03
N ASP A 184 9.72 -8.58 21.83
CA ASP A 184 10.30 -8.13 20.56
C ASP A 184 9.24 -8.12 19.44
N LEU A 185 9.54 -7.49 18.32
CA LEU A 185 8.62 -7.43 17.18
C LEU A 185 8.84 -8.65 16.28
N ASP A 186 7.94 -9.59 16.38
CA ASP A 186 7.98 -10.85 15.66
C ASP A 186 6.74 -11.11 14.82
N ILE A 187 6.88 -11.99 13.84
CA ILE A 187 5.75 -12.50 13.08
C ILE A 187 5.11 -13.66 13.79
N TYR A 188 3.80 -13.59 13.87
CA TYR A 188 2.92 -14.61 14.40
C TYR A 188 1.91 -15.07 13.37
N THR A 189 1.33 -16.24 13.59
CA THR A 189 0.13 -16.72 12.90
C THR A 189 -0.93 -17.10 13.91
N MET A 190 -2.20 -16.99 13.51
CA MET A 190 -3.36 -17.46 14.29
C MET A 190 -4.43 -17.99 13.34
N ASN A 191 -5.42 -18.70 13.86
CA ASN A 191 -6.62 -19.05 13.12
C ASN A 191 -7.45 -17.78 12.81
N ALA A 192 -8.31 -17.85 11.80
CA ALA A 192 -9.16 -16.73 11.39
C ALA A 192 -10.15 -16.25 12.46
N ASP A 193 -10.38 -17.03 13.51
CA ASP A 193 -11.19 -16.68 14.69
C ASP A 193 -10.38 -16.08 15.83
N GLY A 194 -9.05 -15.92 15.68
CA GLY A 194 -8.13 -15.41 16.69
C GLY A 194 -7.51 -16.47 17.60
N SER A 195 -7.92 -17.74 17.49
CA SER A 195 -7.38 -18.82 18.29
C SER A 195 -6.05 -19.36 17.74
N GLY A 196 -5.35 -20.19 18.50
CA GLY A 196 -4.19 -20.96 18.04
C GLY A 196 -2.99 -20.10 17.60
N THR A 197 -2.72 -19.01 18.32
CA THR A 197 -1.59 -18.11 18.03
C THR A 197 -0.25 -18.82 18.18
N GLN A 198 0.63 -18.71 17.19
CA GLN A 198 1.98 -19.27 17.13
C GLN A 198 2.99 -18.25 16.67
N ARG A 199 4.16 -18.17 17.31
CA ARG A 199 5.29 -17.35 16.92
C ARG A 199 6.05 -18.03 15.78
N LEU A 200 6.39 -17.29 14.72
CA LEU A 200 7.10 -17.78 13.54
C LEU A 200 8.55 -17.30 13.46
N THR A 201 8.87 -16.11 14.00
CA THR A 201 10.22 -15.55 14.03
C THR A 201 10.72 -15.39 15.45
N PHE A 202 12.06 -15.47 15.64
CA PHE A 202 12.67 -15.57 16.98
C PHE A 202 13.99 -14.80 17.09
N GLU A 203 14.47 -14.23 16.00
CA GLU A 203 15.72 -13.47 15.99
C GLU A 203 15.48 -12.10 16.62
N LYS A 204 16.48 -11.61 17.38
CA LYS A 204 16.39 -10.28 17.98
C LYS A 204 16.40 -9.20 16.92
N GLY A 205 15.34 -8.36 16.93
CA GLY A 205 15.15 -7.30 15.96
C GLY A 205 13.69 -7.12 15.57
N TYR A 206 13.47 -6.45 14.46
CA TYR A 206 12.16 -6.21 13.91
C TYR A 206 11.87 -7.18 12.76
N ASP A 207 10.84 -7.97 12.91
CA ASP A 207 10.20 -8.75 11.84
C ASP A 207 8.76 -8.27 11.65
N GLY A 208 8.38 -7.84 10.44
CA GLY A 208 7.04 -7.29 10.26
C GLY A 208 6.56 -7.22 8.82
N GLY A 209 5.29 -6.80 8.66
CA GLY A 209 4.60 -6.68 7.39
C GLY A 209 4.52 -7.99 6.61
N PRO A 210 4.06 -9.10 7.23
CA PRO A 210 4.01 -10.38 6.55
C PRO A 210 2.85 -10.47 5.57
N PHE A 211 3.11 -11.02 4.37
CA PHE A 211 2.10 -11.33 3.36
C PHE A 211 2.18 -12.79 2.94
N PHE A 212 1.03 -13.46 2.90
CA PHE A 212 0.93 -14.75 2.23
C PHE A 212 1.06 -14.59 0.72
N SER A 213 1.72 -15.56 0.07
CA SER A 213 1.61 -15.76 -1.38
C SER A 213 0.18 -16.12 -1.79
N TRP A 214 -0.19 -15.86 -3.04
CA TRP A 214 -1.51 -16.19 -3.56
C TRP A 214 -1.83 -17.71 -3.56
N ASP A 215 -0.82 -18.57 -3.49
CA ASP A 215 -1.00 -20.04 -3.32
C ASP A 215 -0.97 -20.48 -1.85
N GLY A 216 -0.71 -19.54 -0.91
CA GLY A 216 -0.66 -19.80 0.52
C GLY A 216 0.55 -20.60 1.01
N LYS A 217 1.57 -20.85 0.17
CA LYS A 217 2.72 -21.69 0.52
C LYS A 217 3.92 -20.93 1.04
N THR A 218 3.90 -19.59 0.94
CA THR A 218 5.01 -18.73 1.32
C THR A 218 4.48 -17.52 2.07
N ILE A 219 5.25 -17.04 3.05
CA ILE A 219 5.11 -15.71 3.66
C ILE A 219 6.34 -14.92 3.26
N VAL A 220 6.14 -13.71 2.70
CA VAL A 220 7.17 -12.70 2.50
C VAL A 220 7.03 -11.63 3.55
N TYR A 221 8.14 -11.10 4.05
CA TYR A 221 8.15 -10.10 5.11
C TYR A 221 9.42 -9.25 5.06
N ARG A 222 9.44 -8.16 5.80
CA ARG A 222 10.63 -7.35 6.00
C ARG A 222 11.20 -7.57 7.39
N ALA A 223 12.52 -7.53 7.53
CA ALA A 223 13.19 -7.69 8.82
C ALA A 223 14.44 -6.81 8.95
N TYR A 224 14.72 -6.41 10.19
CA TYR A 224 15.96 -5.78 10.59
C TYR A 224 16.50 -6.46 11.86
N HIS A 225 17.64 -7.13 11.72
CA HIS A 225 18.31 -7.79 12.83
C HIS A 225 19.62 -7.04 13.13
N PRO A 226 19.77 -6.44 14.32
CA PRO A 226 21.00 -5.75 14.74
C PRO A 226 22.20 -6.68 14.71
N LYS A 227 23.27 -6.29 14.01
CA LYS A 227 24.48 -7.10 13.84
C LYS A 227 25.63 -6.72 14.79
N SER A 228 25.57 -5.51 15.37
CA SER A 228 26.58 -5.00 16.30
C SER A 228 25.98 -4.67 17.66
N LYS A 229 26.83 -4.61 18.70
CA LYS A 229 26.41 -4.17 20.05
C LYS A 229 25.81 -2.76 20.04
N GLN A 230 26.32 -1.89 19.16
CA GLN A 230 25.81 -0.52 19.04
C GLN A 230 24.40 -0.50 18.41
N GLU A 231 24.18 -1.26 17.33
CA GLU A 231 22.87 -1.38 16.69
C GLU A 231 21.85 -2.00 17.64
N LEU A 232 22.23 -3.02 18.40
CA LEU A 232 21.37 -3.64 19.40
C LEU A 232 20.98 -2.63 20.49
N LYS A 233 21.93 -1.85 21.00
CA LYS A 233 21.65 -0.81 22.00
C LYS A 233 20.72 0.28 21.45
N GLU A 234 20.89 0.68 20.19
CA GLU A 234 19.97 1.64 19.52
C GLU A 234 18.57 1.05 19.38
N TYR A 235 18.46 -0.18 18.89
CA TYR A 235 17.20 -0.89 18.74
C TYR A 235 16.46 -1.03 20.07
N ASP A 236 17.13 -1.53 21.12
CA ASP A 236 16.53 -1.69 22.46
C ASP A 236 16.10 -0.34 23.05
N SER A 237 16.91 0.71 22.87
CA SER A 237 16.58 2.07 23.32
C SER A 237 15.35 2.65 22.62
N LEU A 238 15.15 2.38 21.33
CA LEU A 238 13.97 2.81 20.59
C LEU A 238 12.74 1.98 21.01
N LEU A 239 12.89 0.66 21.08
CA LEU A 239 11.81 -0.23 21.45
C LEU A 239 11.26 0.05 22.86
N ALA A 240 12.14 0.38 23.81
CA ALA A 240 11.75 0.83 25.15
C ALA A 240 10.88 2.10 25.12
N GLN A 241 11.07 2.95 24.13
CA GLN A 241 10.28 4.15 23.86
C GLN A 241 9.05 3.89 22.96
N LYS A 242 8.76 2.63 22.65
CA LYS A 242 7.69 2.23 21.73
C LYS A 242 7.90 2.77 20.31
N LEU A 243 9.14 2.79 19.85
CA LEU A 243 9.54 3.24 18.53
C LEU A 243 10.40 2.17 17.84
N ILE A 244 10.38 2.16 16.50
CA ILE A 244 11.35 1.46 15.67
C ILE A 244 11.84 2.40 14.56
N LYS A 245 13.06 2.11 14.05
CA LYS A 245 13.68 2.86 12.97
C LYS A 245 13.71 1.98 11.71
N PRO A 246 12.81 2.21 10.74
CA PRO A 246 12.66 1.33 9.58
C PRO A 246 13.63 1.68 8.44
N THR A 247 14.79 2.27 8.75
CA THR A 247 15.73 2.81 7.76
C THR A 247 16.66 1.76 7.14
N ARG A 248 16.73 0.59 7.73
CA ARG A 248 17.43 -0.59 7.20
C ARG A 248 16.56 -1.80 7.46
N ALA A 249 15.98 -2.34 6.43
CA ALA A 249 15.22 -3.57 6.50
C ALA A 249 15.49 -4.38 5.23
N GLU A 250 15.61 -5.67 5.38
CA GLU A 250 15.82 -6.59 4.26
C GLU A 250 14.55 -7.43 4.03
N ILE A 251 14.37 -7.91 2.82
CA ILE A 251 13.27 -8.79 2.47
C ILE A 251 13.64 -10.23 2.79
N PHE A 252 12.73 -10.92 3.42
CA PHE A 252 12.81 -12.32 3.78
C PHE A 252 11.60 -13.09 3.28
N MET A 253 11.74 -14.38 3.22
CA MET A 253 10.62 -15.30 2.98
C MET A 253 10.74 -16.55 3.85
N MET A 254 9.60 -17.18 4.13
CA MET A 254 9.51 -18.41 4.90
C MET A 254 8.28 -19.24 4.51
N SER A 255 8.25 -20.49 4.92
CA SER A 255 7.01 -21.29 4.87
C SER A 255 5.99 -20.80 5.91
N PRO A 256 4.67 -21.05 5.75
CA PRO A 256 3.63 -20.58 6.67
C PRO A 256 3.74 -21.10 8.10
N ASN A 257 4.50 -22.17 8.32
CA ASN A 257 4.82 -22.73 9.65
C ASN A 257 6.10 -22.14 10.27
N GLY A 258 6.72 -21.14 9.63
CA GLY A 258 7.96 -20.50 10.09
C GLY A 258 9.25 -21.24 9.71
N SER A 259 9.19 -22.38 8.99
CA SER A 259 10.37 -23.06 8.47
C SER A 259 10.90 -22.44 7.17
N ASN A 260 12.05 -22.90 6.68
CA ASN A 260 12.67 -22.50 5.42
C ASN A 260 12.87 -20.97 5.29
N LYS A 261 13.21 -20.31 6.40
CA LYS A 261 13.52 -18.88 6.40
C LYS A 261 14.74 -18.60 5.55
N ARG A 262 14.65 -17.59 4.70
CA ARG A 262 15.80 -17.09 3.96
C ARG A 262 15.69 -15.61 3.66
N GLN A 263 16.83 -14.95 3.71
CA GLN A 263 17.00 -13.55 3.31
C GLN A 263 17.09 -13.48 1.79
N ILE A 264 16.36 -12.50 1.19
CA ILE A 264 16.31 -12.28 -0.26
C ILE A 264 17.16 -11.08 -0.66
N THR A 265 17.11 -9.99 0.11
CA THR A 265 17.92 -8.80 -0.13
C THR A 265 19.00 -8.65 0.94
N SER A 266 20.15 -8.08 0.57
CA SER A 266 21.26 -7.76 1.48
C SER A 266 21.97 -6.50 0.98
N ASN A 267 21.21 -5.41 0.85
CA ASN A 267 21.67 -4.18 0.22
C ASN A 267 21.77 -2.99 1.18
N GLY A 268 21.39 -3.16 2.46
CA GLY A 268 21.47 -2.14 3.49
C GLY A 268 20.56 -0.95 3.28
N ALA A 269 19.58 -1.06 2.38
CA ALA A 269 18.56 -0.06 2.15
C ALA A 269 17.35 -0.26 3.08
N ALA A 270 16.40 0.66 3.05
CA ALA A 270 15.07 0.44 3.60
C ALA A 270 14.23 -0.26 2.53
N ASN A 271 14.05 -1.57 2.67
CA ASN A 271 13.21 -2.38 1.79
C ASN A 271 11.89 -2.69 2.50
N TRP A 272 10.77 -2.21 1.96
CA TRP A 272 9.46 -2.25 2.62
C TRP A 272 8.39 -2.91 1.75
N ALA A 273 7.32 -3.35 2.43
CA ALA A 273 6.09 -3.82 1.80
C ALA A 273 6.32 -4.84 0.66
N PRO A 274 7.01 -5.96 0.92
CA PRO A 274 7.21 -6.98 -0.10
C PRO A 274 5.91 -7.70 -0.42
N PHE A 275 5.72 -8.01 -1.71
CA PHE A 275 4.61 -8.83 -2.17
C PHE A 275 5.09 -9.85 -3.23
N LEU A 276 4.74 -11.12 -3.05
CA LEU A 276 5.11 -12.17 -3.99
C LEU A 276 4.18 -12.14 -5.20
N HIS A 277 4.75 -12.05 -6.41
CA HIS A 277 3.99 -12.15 -7.65
C HIS A 277 3.29 -13.54 -7.75
N PRO A 278 2.08 -13.64 -8.32
CA PRO A 278 1.34 -14.91 -8.43
C PRO A 278 2.07 -16.03 -9.17
N ASN A 279 3.12 -15.71 -9.95
CA ASN A 279 3.98 -16.73 -10.57
C ASN A 279 4.96 -17.41 -9.59
N ASN A 280 5.02 -16.97 -8.32
CA ASN A 280 5.91 -17.46 -7.27
C ASN A 280 7.42 -17.35 -7.57
N ARG A 281 7.83 -16.51 -8.54
CA ARG A 281 9.22 -16.34 -8.98
C ARG A 281 9.80 -14.97 -8.67
N HIS A 282 8.94 -13.96 -8.46
CA HIS A 282 9.35 -12.57 -8.28
C HIS A 282 8.71 -11.97 -7.04
N ILE A 283 9.45 -11.11 -6.35
CA ILE A 283 8.96 -10.28 -5.24
C ILE A 283 9.05 -8.83 -5.69
N ILE A 284 7.94 -8.10 -5.59
CA ILE A 284 7.92 -6.64 -5.71
C ILE A 284 7.97 -6.02 -4.33
N PHE A 285 8.71 -4.93 -4.18
CA PHE A 285 8.85 -4.23 -2.90
C PHE A 285 9.22 -2.76 -3.11
N SER A 286 9.08 -1.95 -2.10
CA SER A 286 9.50 -0.56 -2.09
C SER A 286 10.90 -0.43 -1.51
N SER A 287 11.78 0.36 -2.16
CA SER A 287 13.15 0.57 -1.67
C SER A 287 13.69 1.95 -1.98
N ASN A 288 14.53 2.46 -1.08
CA ASN A 288 15.29 3.69 -1.27
C ASN A 288 16.72 3.43 -1.77
N LEU A 289 16.98 2.25 -2.34
CA LEU A 289 18.30 1.82 -2.77
C LEU A 289 18.96 2.76 -3.80
N HIS A 290 18.15 3.32 -4.72
CA HIS A 290 18.65 4.19 -5.79
C HIS A 290 19.04 5.59 -5.32
N ASP A 291 18.56 6.01 -4.14
CA ASP A 291 18.78 7.36 -3.63
C ASP A 291 19.98 7.40 -2.65
N PRO A 292 21.07 8.09 -2.99
CA PRO A 292 22.21 8.24 -2.07
C PRO A 292 21.84 8.88 -0.73
N GLN A 293 20.81 9.72 -0.70
CA GLN A 293 20.30 10.37 0.51
C GLN A 293 19.26 9.53 1.27
N ARG A 294 18.86 8.39 0.70
CA ARG A 294 17.88 7.48 1.29
C ARG A 294 16.52 8.13 1.63
N SER A 295 16.15 9.18 0.92
CA SER A 295 14.94 9.98 1.17
C SER A 295 13.77 9.67 0.23
N SER A 296 14.05 9.05 -0.92
CA SER A 296 13.04 8.68 -1.93
C SER A 296 12.96 7.17 -2.13
N PHE A 297 11.76 6.71 -2.46
CA PHE A 297 11.45 5.28 -2.62
C PHE A 297 10.88 5.00 -4.00
N SER A 298 11.30 3.90 -4.59
CA SER A 298 10.75 3.34 -5.82
C SER A 298 10.37 1.88 -5.62
N LEU A 299 9.51 1.38 -6.50
CA LEU A 299 9.23 -0.06 -6.56
C LEU A 299 10.38 -0.78 -7.25
N TYR A 300 10.73 -1.93 -6.71
CA TYR A 300 11.74 -2.85 -7.23
C TYR A 300 11.15 -4.25 -7.38
N LEU A 301 11.63 -4.96 -8.36
CA LEU A 301 11.36 -6.38 -8.58
C LEU A 301 12.65 -7.16 -8.38
N ILE A 302 12.56 -8.35 -7.77
CA ILE A 302 13.69 -9.26 -7.55
C ILE A 302 13.22 -10.71 -7.71
N ASN A 303 14.06 -11.58 -8.19
CA ASN A 303 13.78 -13.00 -8.18
C ASN A 303 13.77 -13.56 -6.74
N VAL A 304 12.99 -14.60 -6.50
CA VAL A 304 12.95 -15.24 -5.18
C VAL A 304 14.29 -15.84 -4.75
N ASP A 305 15.24 -16.04 -5.65
CA ASP A 305 16.63 -16.46 -5.33
C ASP A 305 17.57 -15.29 -5.00
N GLY A 306 17.07 -14.06 -5.07
CA GLY A 306 17.85 -12.83 -4.80
C GLY A 306 18.55 -12.24 -6.02
N SER A 307 18.44 -12.88 -7.20
CA SER A 307 19.00 -12.37 -8.46
C SER A 307 18.04 -11.43 -9.20
N GLY A 308 18.51 -10.78 -10.25
CA GLY A 308 17.64 -10.02 -11.19
C GLY A 308 16.95 -8.80 -10.57
N LEU A 309 17.64 -8.09 -9.67
CA LEU A 309 17.11 -6.86 -9.07
C LEU A 309 16.89 -5.79 -10.14
N GLU A 310 15.66 -5.29 -10.26
CA GLU A 310 15.27 -4.30 -11.23
C GLU A 310 14.45 -3.18 -10.57
N ARG A 311 14.71 -1.92 -10.94
CA ARG A 311 13.91 -0.76 -10.53
C ARG A 311 12.73 -0.59 -11.47
N ILE A 312 11.51 -0.64 -10.95
CA ILE A 312 10.27 -0.62 -11.71
C ILE A 312 9.71 0.79 -11.90
N THR A 313 9.70 1.60 -10.83
CA THR A 313 9.14 2.95 -10.88
C THR A 313 10.21 4.02 -10.78
N GLN A 314 9.91 5.19 -11.37
CA GLN A 314 10.86 6.31 -11.46
C GLN A 314 10.11 7.64 -11.40
N GLY A 315 10.81 8.71 -11.02
CA GLY A 315 10.27 10.07 -11.08
C GLY A 315 9.38 10.49 -9.89
N ALA A 316 8.82 9.59 -9.11
CA ALA A 316 8.13 9.93 -7.87
C ALA A 316 9.11 9.97 -6.67
N ARG A 317 8.78 10.80 -5.67
CA ARG A 317 9.56 10.82 -4.43
C ARG A 317 9.28 9.61 -3.55
N PHE A 318 8.07 9.07 -3.62
CA PHE A 318 7.66 7.92 -2.82
C PHE A 318 6.69 7.06 -3.62
N ASP A 319 7.10 5.82 -3.92
CA ASP A 319 6.28 4.73 -4.43
C ASP A 319 6.38 3.57 -3.46
N SER A 320 5.24 3.07 -2.94
CA SER A 320 5.26 2.02 -1.91
C SER A 320 3.96 1.20 -1.87
N PHE A 321 3.97 0.15 -1.05
CA PHE A 321 2.84 -0.75 -0.80
C PHE A 321 2.29 -1.39 -2.08
N PRO A 322 3.16 -2.02 -2.89
CA PRO A 322 2.71 -2.68 -4.11
C PRO A 322 1.99 -3.99 -3.81
N MET A 323 0.92 -4.26 -4.56
CA MET A 323 0.27 -5.57 -4.58
C MET A 323 -0.15 -5.94 -6.00
N PHE A 324 0.17 -7.15 -6.44
CA PHE A 324 -0.35 -7.70 -7.68
C PHE A 324 -1.76 -8.24 -7.50
N SER A 325 -2.62 -8.08 -8.50
CA SER A 325 -3.86 -8.84 -8.59
C SER A 325 -3.57 -10.35 -8.64
N ARG A 326 -4.56 -11.17 -8.29
CA ARG A 326 -4.39 -12.62 -8.22
C ARG A 326 -4.01 -13.27 -9.56
N ASP A 327 -4.41 -12.69 -10.67
CA ASP A 327 -4.03 -13.12 -12.02
C ASP A 327 -2.67 -12.54 -12.49
N GLY A 328 -2.04 -11.68 -11.69
CA GLY A 328 -0.76 -11.04 -11.98
C GLY A 328 -0.80 -10.00 -13.09
N LYS A 329 -1.98 -9.57 -13.54
CA LYS A 329 -2.13 -8.64 -14.66
C LYS A 329 -2.23 -7.18 -14.25
N LYS A 330 -2.48 -6.91 -12.98
CA LYS A 330 -2.56 -5.55 -12.45
C LYS A 330 -1.64 -5.39 -11.25
N LEU A 331 -1.12 -4.17 -11.11
CA LEU A 331 -0.36 -3.71 -9.95
C LEU A 331 -1.06 -2.49 -9.36
N VAL A 332 -1.36 -2.53 -8.05
CA VAL A 332 -1.79 -1.37 -7.27
C VAL A 332 -0.65 -0.94 -6.35
N PHE A 333 -0.48 0.37 -6.13
CA PHE A 333 0.54 0.93 -5.24
C PHE A 333 0.18 2.35 -4.81
N ALA A 334 0.81 2.85 -3.76
CA ALA A 334 0.73 4.24 -3.32
C ALA A 334 1.88 5.04 -3.93
N SER A 335 1.60 6.29 -4.36
CA SER A 335 2.60 7.17 -5.00
C SER A 335 2.36 8.63 -4.66
N THR A 336 3.47 9.41 -4.60
CA THR A 336 3.44 10.88 -4.56
C THR A 336 3.37 11.53 -5.94
N ARG A 337 3.28 10.76 -7.02
CA ARG A 337 3.07 11.33 -8.35
C ARG A 337 1.74 12.11 -8.38
N ASN A 338 1.72 13.26 -9.05
CA ASN A 338 0.59 14.19 -9.08
C ASN A 338 0.16 14.76 -7.71
N ALA A 339 0.97 14.63 -6.65
CA ALA A 339 0.69 15.24 -5.36
C ALA A 339 0.66 16.77 -5.48
N LYS A 340 -0.38 17.40 -4.92
CA LYS A 340 -0.56 18.85 -4.90
C LYS A 340 -0.11 19.46 -3.59
N GLU A 341 -0.15 18.67 -2.52
CA GLU A 341 0.18 19.10 -1.17
C GLU A 341 1.37 18.30 -0.60
N PRO A 342 2.14 18.90 0.32
CA PRO A 342 3.17 18.16 1.05
C PRO A 342 2.56 16.97 1.79
N ARG A 343 3.19 15.79 1.69
CA ARG A 343 2.74 14.52 2.28
C ARG A 343 1.47 13.93 1.66
N GLU A 344 0.95 14.49 0.58
CA GLU A 344 -0.08 13.84 -0.20
C GLU A 344 0.52 12.63 -0.91
N PHE A 345 -0.14 11.50 -0.82
CA PHE A 345 0.09 10.33 -1.67
C PHE A 345 -1.22 9.63 -1.97
N ASN A 346 -1.28 9.09 -3.17
CA ASN A 346 -2.50 8.58 -3.75
C ASN A 346 -2.32 7.15 -4.23
N ILE A 347 -3.43 6.42 -4.34
CA ILE A 347 -3.44 5.07 -4.88
C ILE A 347 -3.45 5.14 -6.40
N PHE A 348 -2.58 4.35 -7.01
CA PHE A 348 -2.48 4.14 -8.45
C PHE A 348 -2.67 2.66 -8.78
N ILE A 349 -3.23 2.41 -9.94
CA ILE A 349 -3.34 1.07 -10.53
C ILE A 349 -2.78 1.10 -11.95
N ALA A 350 -2.11 0.04 -12.36
CA ALA A 350 -1.60 -0.13 -13.71
C ALA A 350 -1.85 -1.55 -14.21
N ASP A 351 -1.90 -1.72 -15.52
CA ASP A 351 -1.75 -3.02 -16.15
C ASP A 351 -0.26 -3.41 -16.08
N TRP A 352 -0.01 -4.63 -15.62
CA TRP A 352 1.34 -5.18 -15.52
C TRP A 352 1.73 -5.91 -16.79
N VAL A 353 2.82 -5.49 -17.42
CA VAL A 353 3.43 -6.14 -18.58
C VAL A 353 4.85 -6.58 -18.26
N ARG A 354 5.26 -7.70 -18.84
CA ARG A 354 6.61 -8.26 -18.66
C ARG A 354 7.62 -7.66 -19.62
#